data_5efd48e64c7a359c01ff135d5c878393
#
_entry.id   5efd48e64c7a359c01ff135d5c878393
#
_cell.length_a   1.000
_cell.length_b   1.000
_cell.length_c   1.000
_cell.angle_alpha   90.00
_cell.angle_beta   90.00
_cell.angle_gamma   90.00
#
_symmetry.space_group_name_H-M   'P 1'
#
loop_
_entity.id
_entity.type
_entity.pdbx_description
1 polymer ?
#
loop_
_entity_poly.entity_id
_entity_poly.type
_entity_poly.pdbx_seq_one_letter_code
_entity_poly.pdbx_strand_id
1 'polypeptide(L)'
;IVLAEDQAATGYGVGEFQYCLGVASTLVGSAAKIDTSGFATSLLTANDTGQVGTAMSINVASQYGWYQISGLGVVKGAASLADNKPAYATATGGSIDDAAVSGDLVYGMTTASALDTPSSGLALVNLSRPFVMDA
;
A
#
# COMPACT_ATOMS: atom_id res chain seq x y z
N ILE A 1 8.32 12.20 -7.12
CA ILE A 1 8.75 10.78 -7.04
C ILE A 1 10.25 10.73 -6.83
N VAL A 2 10.67 9.94 -5.89
CA VAL A 2 12.08 9.73 -5.60
C VAL A 2 12.40 8.24 -5.75
N LEU A 3 13.48 7.94 -6.45
CA LEU A 3 14.05 6.60 -6.53
C LEU A 3 15.13 6.50 -5.44
N ALA A 4 14.98 5.56 -4.53
CA ALA A 4 15.91 5.42 -3.41
C ALA A 4 15.99 3.96 -2.97
N GLU A 5 17.09 3.62 -2.28
CA GLU A 5 17.19 2.34 -1.60
C GLU A 5 16.38 2.39 -0.31
N ASP A 6 15.58 1.35 -0.07
CA ASP A 6 14.82 1.25 1.17
C ASP A 6 15.78 0.95 2.32
N GLN A 7 15.95 1.92 3.20
CA GLN A 7 16.82 1.81 4.37
C GLN A 7 16.11 1.19 5.58
N ALA A 8 14.80 0.98 5.50
CA ALA A 8 14.04 0.46 6.63
C ALA A 8 14.35 -1.01 6.92
N ALA A 9 14.76 -1.76 5.90
CA ALA A 9 15.13 -3.15 6.07
C ALA A 9 16.19 -3.56 5.04
N THR A 10 17.12 -4.40 5.47
CA THR A 10 18.14 -4.95 4.60
C THR A 10 17.53 -5.88 3.55
N GLY A 11 17.88 -5.73 2.30
CA GLY A 11 17.46 -6.61 1.22
C GLY A 11 16.19 -6.21 0.50
N TYR A 12 15.58 -5.08 0.84
CA TYR A 12 14.40 -4.59 0.12
C TYR A 12 14.77 -3.90 -1.20
N GLY A 13 16.01 -3.46 -1.32
CA GLY A 13 16.51 -2.89 -2.57
C GLY A 13 15.97 -1.49 -2.85
N VAL A 14 15.97 -1.14 -4.14
CA VAL A 14 15.57 0.19 -4.61
C VAL A 14 14.06 0.23 -4.81
N GLY A 15 13.45 1.34 -4.40
CA GLY A 15 12.03 1.61 -4.63
C GLY A 15 11.80 3.03 -5.09
N GLU A 16 10.58 3.28 -5.54
CA GLU A 16 10.12 4.63 -5.85
C GLU A 16 9.16 5.10 -4.76
N PHE A 17 9.29 6.36 -4.36
CA PHE A 17 8.53 6.94 -3.26
C PHE A 17 7.93 8.27 -3.68
N GLN A 18 6.70 8.50 -3.26
CA GLN A 18 5.94 9.73 -3.53
C GLN A 18 5.68 10.45 -2.21
N TYR A 19 5.99 11.76 -2.17
CA TYR A 19 5.72 12.58 -0.99
C TYR A 19 4.28 13.10 -1.05
N CYS A 20 3.47 12.73 -0.07
CA CYS A 20 2.02 12.99 -0.08
C CYS A 20 1.53 13.50 1.26
N LEU A 21 0.43 14.26 1.22
CA LEU A 21 -0.28 14.70 2.41
C LEU A 21 -1.00 13.54 3.04
N GLY A 22 -0.84 13.37 4.35
CA GLY A 22 -1.43 12.27 5.09
C GLY A 22 -2.91 12.45 5.40
N VAL A 23 -3.47 11.40 5.94
CA VAL A 23 -4.86 11.33 6.39
C VAL A 23 -4.90 10.64 7.75
N ALA A 24 -5.94 10.91 8.52
CA ALA A 24 -6.12 10.31 9.84
C ALA A 24 -6.06 8.77 9.76
N SER A 25 -5.54 8.14 10.81
CA SER A 25 -5.45 6.68 10.97
C SER A 25 -4.45 5.98 10.01
N THR A 26 -3.58 6.73 9.36
CA THR A 26 -2.50 6.13 8.56
C THR A 26 -1.43 5.55 9.48
N LEU A 27 -1.13 4.28 9.28
CA LEU A 27 -0.07 3.55 9.99
C LEU A 27 0.97 3.09 8.98
N VAL A 28 2.12 2.61 9.47
CA VAL A 28 3.13 1.99 8.61
C VAL A 28 2.47 0.83 7.84
N GLY A 29 2.62 0.84 6.52
CA GLY A 29 2.06 -0.18 5.65
C GLY A 29 0.62 0.05 5.24
N SER A 30 -0.05 1.11 5.72
CA SER A 30 -1.40 1.42 5.24
C SER A 30 -1.39 1.61 3.73
N ALA A 31 -2.25 0.88 3.02
CA ALA A 31 -2.48 1.13 1.60
C ALA A 31 -3.31 2.40 1.47
N ALA A 32 -2.85 3.32 0.63
CA ALA A 32 -3.49 4.62 0.47
C ALA A 32 -3.74 4.91 -0.99
N LYS A 33 -4.89 5.51 -1.27
CA LYS A 33 -5.17 6.09 -2.57
C LYS A 33 -4.52 7.48 -2.62
N ILE A 34 -3.83 7.76 -3.72
CA ILE A 34 -3.11 9.02 -3.92
C ILE A 34 -3.85 9.83 -4.99
N ASP A 35 -4.28 11.02 -4.62
CA ASP A 35 -4.82 11.98 -5.59
C ASP A 35 -3.66 12.60 -6.36
N THR A 36 -3.56 12.29 -7.65
CA THR A 36 -2.45 12.75 -8.47
C THR A 36 -2.49 14.24 -8.81
N SER A 37 -3.62 14.92 -8.57
CA SER A 37 -3.70 16.37 -8.82
C SER A 37 -3.18 17.19 -7.64
N GLY A 38 -3.30 16.70 -6.43
CA GLY A 38 -2.89 17.42 -5.23
C GLY A 38 -1.99 16.63 -4.29
N PHE A 39 -1.74 15.35 -4.60
CA PHE A 39 -0.95 14.43 -3.78
C PHE A 39 -1.45 14.30 -2.34
N ALA A 40 -2.76 14.47 -2.15
CA ALA A 40 -3.43 14.11 -0.91
C ALA A 40 -3.74 12.62 -0.92
N THR A 41 -3.81 12.03 0.27
CA THR A 41 -4.12 10.61 0.40
C THR A 41 -5.44 10.38 1.10
N SER A 42 -6.01 9.22 0.83
CA SER A 42 -7.09 8.63 1.64
C SER A 42 -6.76 7.14 1.82
N LEU A 43 -7.20 6.55 2.91
CA LEU A 43 -6.99 5.11 3.09
C LEU A 43 -7.76 4.35 2.01
N LEU A 44 -7.10 3.34 1.41
CA LEU A 44 -7.71 2.53 0.36
C LEU A 44 -8.87 1.74 0.93
N THR A 45 -10.03 1.83 0.30
CA THR A 45 -11.22 1.04 0.65
C THR A 45 -11.82 0.39 -0.59
N ALA A 46 -12.78 -0.50 -0.37
CA ALA A 46 -13.54 -1.13 -1.44
C ALA A 46 -14.18 -0.08 -2.37
N ASN A 47 -14.25 -0.40 -3.64
CA ASN A 47 -14.83 0.44 -4.70
C ASN A 47 -14.06 1.74 -5.00
N ASP A 48 -12.82 1.85 -4.56
CA ASP A 48 -11.97 3.00 -4.91
C ASP A 48 -11.45 2.92 -6.33
N THR A 49 -11.09 4.08 -6.85
CA THR A 49 -10.40 4.23 -8.14
C THR A 49 -9.26 5.22 -7.99
N GLY A 50 -8.08 4.86 -8.46
CA GLY A 50 -6.93 5.76 -8.46
C GLY A 50 -5.61 5.06 -8.17
N GLN A 51 -4.55 5.86 -8.11
CA GLN A 51 -3.21 5.39 -7.78
C GLN A 51 -3.14 4.97 -6.32
N VAL A 52 -2.36 3.92 -6.06
CA VAL A 52 -2.19 3.36 -4.71
C VAL A 52 -0.72 3.41 -4.33
N GLY A 53 -0.44 3.65 -3.07
CA GLY A 53 0.87 3.52 -2.48
C GLY A 53 0.77 2.99 -1.07
N THR A 54 1.89 2.61 -0.47
CA THR A 54 1.94 2.12 0.91
C THR A 54 2.69 3.11 1.79
N ALA A 55 2.13 3.43 2.94
CA ALA A 55 2.71 4.41 3.86
C ALA A 55 3.99 3.88 4.50
N MET A 56 5.04 4.71 4.51
CA MET A 56 6.33 4.38 5.11
C MET A 56 6.40 4.74 6.59
N SER A 57 5.43 5.50 7.09
CA SER A 57 5.38 5.95 8.48
C SER A 57 3.94 6.23 8.89
N ILE A 58 3.72 6.44 10.18
CA ILE A 58 2.49 7.02 10.67
C ILE A 58 2.42 8.44 10.10
N ASN A 59 1.34 8.74 9.37
CA ASN A 59 1.23 10.01 8.65
C ASN A 59 -0.21 10.50 8.73
N VAL A 60 -0.45 11.40 9.65
CA VAL A 60 -1.80 11.90 9.97
C VAL A 60 -2.15 13.14 9.14
N ALA A 61 -3.38 13.63 9.31
CA ALA A 61 -3.85 14.84 8.63
C ALA A 61 -2.91 16.02 8.84
N SER A 62 -2.73 16.83 7.82
CA SER A 62 -1.85 18.02 7.80
C SER A 62 -0.36 17.73 7.87
N GLN A 63 0.04 16.47 7.81
CA GLN A 63 1.45 16.06 7.74
C GLN A 63 1.75 15.40 6.41
N TYR A 64 2.96 15.60 5.89
CA TYR A 64 3.44 14.95 4.67
C TYR A 64 4.34 13.79 5.03
N GLY A 65 4.27 12.75 4.24
CA GLY A 65 5.13 11.57 4.38
C GLY A 65 5.35 10.88 3.06
N TRP A 66 6.23 9.89 3.08
CA TRP A 66 6.58 9.11 1.90
C TRP A 66 5.68 7.90 1.77
N TYR A 67 5.24 7.66 0.55
CA TYR A 67 4.44 6.49 0.17
C TYR A 67 5.19 5.73 -0.91
N GLN A 68 5.36 4.44 -0.72
CA GLN A 68 6.06 3.61 -1.70
C GLN A 68 5.12 3.22 -2.82
N ILE A 69 5.59 3.37 -4.06
CA ILE A 69 4.82 3.06 -5.26
C ILE A 69 5.52 2.04 -6.16
N SER A 70 6.76 1.68 -5.87
CA SER A 70 7.50 0.68 -6.65
C SER A 70 8.53 -0.01 -5.76
N GLY A 71 8.83 -1.26 -6.06
CA GLY A 71 9.79 -2.07 -5.33
C GLY A 71 9.15 -2.98 -4.31
N LEU A 72 9.95 -3.60 -3.46
CA LEU A 72 9.49 -4.48 -2.38
C LEU A 72 9.16 -3.62 -1.16
N GLY A 73 7.90 -3.64 -0.74
CA GLY A 73 7.42 -2.84 0.38
C GLY A 73 6.60 -3.67 1.36
N VAL A 74 6.00 -2.98 2.31
CA VAL A 74 5.11 -3.61 3.30
C VAL A 74 3.71 -3.03 3.17
N VAL A 75 2.71 -3.85 3.47
CA VAL A 75 1.32 -3.44 3.45
C VAL A 75 0.56 -4.11 4.61
N LYS A 76 -0.43 -3.40 5.14
CA LYS A 76 -1.35 -3.99 6.11
C LYS A 76 -2.22 -5.02 5.42
N GLY A 77 -2.36 -6.18 6.03
CA GLY A 77 -3.15 -7.27 5.47
C GLY A 77 -4.27 -7.72 6.38
N ALA A 78 -5.32 -8.23 5.76
CA ALA A 78 -6.40 -8.91 6.47
C ALA A 78 -5.95 -10.29 6.96
N ALA A 79 -6.72 -10.87 7.87
CA ALA A 79 -6.44 -12.21 8.38
C ALA A 79 -6.36 -13.22 7.23
N SER A 80 -5.43 -14.15 7.33
CA SER A 80 -5.22 -15.23 6.35
C SER A 80 -4.65 -14.78 5.00
N LEU A 81 -4.14 -13.56 4.88
CA LEU A 81 -3.44 -13.12 3.65
C LEU A 81 -2.28 -14.06 3.37
N ALA A 82 -2.23 -14.61 2.16
CA ALA A 82 -1.24 -15.62 1.78
C ALA A 82 -0.17 -15.03 0.86
N ASP A 83 0.96 -15.73 0.75
CA ASP A 83 2.04 -15.39 -0.15
C ASP A 83 1.64 -15.62 -1.63
N ASN A 84 2.28 -14.88 -2.54
CA ASN A 84 2.09 -14.99 -4.00
C ASN A 84 0.64 -14.83 -4.45
N LYS A 85 -0.07 -13.88 -3.85
CA LYS A 85 -1.47 -13.62 -4.18
C LYS A 85 -1.66 -12.20 -4.72
N PRO A 86 -2.64 -11.98 -5.59
CA PRO A 86 -3.07 -10.63 -5.92
C PRO A 86 -3.70 -9.95 -4.71
N ALA A 87 -3.62 -8.63 -4.68
CA ALA A 87 -4.17 -7.83 -3.59
C ALA A 87 -5.51 -7.22 -4.00
N TYR A 88 -6.45 -7.23 -3.08
CA TYR A 88 -7.76 -6.62 -3.24
C TYR A 88 -8.01 -5.63 -2.11
N ALA A 89 -8.63 -4.49 -2.44
CA ALA A 89 -9.07 -3.54 -1.44
C ALA A 89 -10.17 -4.16 -0.56
N THR A 90 -10.27 -3.69 0.67
CA THR A 90 -11.25 -4.21 1.63
C THR A 90 -12.09 -3.08 2.22
N ALA A 91 -13.15 -3.44 2.93
CA ALA A 91 -13.95 -2.47 3.66
C ALA A 91 -13.19 -1.84 4.84
N THR A 92 -12.08 -2.48 5.28
CA THR A 92 -11.20 -1.91 6.31
C THR A 92 -10.17 -1.01 5.64
N GLY A 93 -10.28 0.29 5.86
CA GLY A 93 -9.41 1.26 5.20
C GLY A 93 -7.92 0.99 5.45
N GLY A 94 -7.13 0.97 4.38
CA GLY A 94 -5.70 0.77 4.42
C GLY A 94 -5.23 -0.67 4.46
N SER A 95 -6.13 -1.65 4.49
CA SER A 95 -5.80 -3.07 4.48
C SER A 95 -6.11 -3.71 3.13
N ILE A 96 -5.34 -4.73 2.76
CA ILE A 96 -5.61 -5.55 1.57
C ILE A 96 -5.95 -6.98 1.99
N ASP A 97 -6.56 -7.71 1.08
CA ASP A 97 -6.85 -9.13 1.23
C ASP A 97 -6.55 -9.84 -0.09
N ASP A 98 -6.50 -11.17 -0.06
CA ASP A 98 -6.35 -11.98 -1.27
C ASP A 98 -7.68 -12.61 -1.72
N ALA A 99 -8.75 -12.36 -1.02
CA ALA A 99 -10.08 -12.80 -1.42
C ALA A 99 -10.59 -11.95 -2.59
N ALA A 100 -10.89 -12.61 -3.72
CA ALA A 100 -11.29 -11.91 -4.93
C ALA A 100 -12.66 -11.25 -4.77
N VAL A 101 -12.70 -9.95 -5.00
CA VAL A 101 -13.94 -9.16 -5.03
C VAL A 101 -13.92 -8.31 -6.31
N SER A 102 -14.98 -8.38 -7.08
CA SER A 102 -15.09 -7.62 -8.32
C SER A 102 -14.99 -6.12 -8.06
N GLY A 103 -14.14 -5.44 -8.83
CA GLY A 103 -13.92 -4.00 -8.71
C GLY A 103 -12.87 -3.58 -7.67
N ASP A 104 -12.35 -4.53 -6.89
CA ASP A 104 -11.44 -4.20 -5.79
C ASP A 104 -9.98 -4.64 -6.05
N LEU A 105 -9.70 -5.24 -7.19
CA LEU A 105 -8.34 -5.67 -7.53
C LEU A 105 -7.39 -4.48 -7.59
N VAL A 106 -6.29 -4.57 -6.85
CA VAL A 106 -5.19 -3.60 -6.93
C VAL A 106 -4.19 -4.12 -7.96
N TYR A 107 -4.19 -3.50 -9.13
CA TYR A 107 -3.25 -3.83 -10.18
C TYR A 107 -1.85 -3.41 -9.79
N GLY A 108 -0.84 -4.21 -10.12
CA GLY A 108 0.54 -3.88 -9.81
C GLY A 108 0.94 -4.12 -8.36
N MET A 109 0.15 -4.88 -7.61
CA MET A 109 0.47 -5.26 -6.23
C MET A 109 0.24 -6.75 -6.06
N THR A 110 1.30 -7.48 -5.71
CA THR A 110 1.22 -8.90 -5.38
C THR A 110 1.95 -9.16 -4.07
N THR A 111 1.43 -10.06 -3.26
CA THR A 111 2.09 -10.39 -1.99
C THR A 111 3.39 -11.14 -2.24
N ALA A 112 4.39 -10.87 -1.43
CA ALA A 112 5.70 -11.54 -1.43
C ALA A 112 5.99 -12.24 -0.10
N SER A 113 5.03 -12.28 0.79
CA SER A 113 5.04 -13.07 2.02
C SER A 113 3.61 -13.28 2.50
N ALA A 114 3.44 -14.26 3.40
CA ALA A 114 2.19 -14.38 4.14
C ALA A 114 2.08 -13.27 5.19
N LEU A 115 0.89 -13.08 5.74
CA LEU A 115 0.64 -12.13 6.83
C LEU A 115 1.56 -12.43 8.03
N ASP A 116 1.88 -11.37 8.78
CA ASP A 116 2.75 -11.37 9.96
C ASP A 116 4.24 -11.55 9.64
N THR A 117 4.63 -11.46 8.41
CA THR A 117 6.00 -11.31 7.96
C THR A 117 6.10 -10.05 7.11
N PRO A 118 6.90 -9.03 7.46
CA PRO A 118 7.99 -8.99 8.45
C PRO A 118 7.56 -8.79 9.89
N SER A 119 6.34 -8.35 10.15
CA SER A 119 5.86 -8.13 11.51
C SER A 119 4.35 -8.29 11.59
N SER A 120 3.81 -8.31 12.81
CA SER A 120 2.38 -8.52 13.05
C SER A 120 1.51 -7.56 12.24
N GLY A 121 0.54 -8.10 11.51
CA GLY A 121 -0.41 -7.34 10.71
C GLY A 121 0.12 -6.85 9.37
N LEU A 122 1.39 -7.10 9.05
CA LEU A 122 2.01 -6.67 7.80
C LEU A 122 2.39 -7.87 6.93
N ALA A 123 2.42 -7.62 5.62
CA ALA A 123 2.97 -8.56 4.63
C ALA A 123 3.89 -7.82 3.68
N LEU A 124 4.83 -8.53 3.08
CA LEU A 124 5.64 -7.99 2.00
C LEU A 124 4.82 -8.00 0.71
N VAL A 125 4.99 -6.96 -0.09
CA VAL A 125 4.36 -6.85 -1.42
C VAL A 125 5.36 -6.37 -2.44
N ASN A 126 5.22 -6.86 -3.66
CA ASN A 126 5.88 -6.30 -4.83
C ASN A 126 4.97 -5.22 -5.42
N LEU A 127 5.52 -4.02 -5.57
CA LEU A 127 4.81 -2.86 -6.08
C LEU A 127 5.33 -2.48 -7.46
N SER A 128 4.42 -2.24 -8.39
CA SER A 128 4.71 -1.76 -9.74
C SER A 128 3.75 -0.63 -10.06
N ARG A 129 3.92 0.51 -9.40
CA ARG A 129 3.04 1.68 -9.48
C ARG A 129 1.57 1.25 -9.43
N PRO A 130 1.12 0.70 -8.30
CA PRO A 130 -0.18 0.07 -8.22
C PRO A 130 -1.32 1.08 -8.40
N PHE A 131 -2.43 0.58 -8.90
CA PHE A 131 -3.66 1.35 -9.04
C PHE A 131 -4.86 0.44 -8.87
N VAL A 132 -5.98 1.02 -8.50
CA VAL A 132 -7.25 0.33 -8.39
C VAL A 132 -8.28 1.02 -9.28
N MET A 133 -9.12 0.24 -9.92
CA MET A 133 -10.24 0.74 -10.72
C MET A 133 -11.48 -0.06 -10.36
N ASP A 134 -12.51 0.65 -9.86
CA ASP A 134 -13.82 0.07 -9.65
C ASP A 134 -14.55 0.05 -11.01
N ALA A 135 -14.49 -1.08 -11.67
CA ALA A 135 -15.05 -1.24 -13.00
C ALA A 135 -16.07 -2.36 -13.06
#